data_28b7174c8f96ff16b8b13d1f8870e840
#
_entry.id   28b7174c8f96ff16b8b13d1f8870e840
#
_cell.length_a   1.000
_cell.length_b   1.000
_cell.length_c   1.000
_cell.angle_alpha   90.00
_cell.angle_beta   90.00
_cell.angle_gamma   90.00
#
_symmetry.space_group_name_H-M   'P 1'
#
loop_
_entity.id
_entity.type
_entity.pdbx_description
1 polymer ?
#
loop_
_entity_poly.entity_id
_entity_poly.type
_entity_poly.pdbx_seq_one_letter_code
_entity_poly.pdbx_strand_id
1 'polypeptide(L)'
;ADIDGGPEAIGTLANCSGGSTPWGTALSCEENFQDYAVALPDGYGWDAEIYGKKHYGWVVEVDPFDATATPRKHTAMGRFRHENVAIAVSADNTVVAYMGDDRADSCVYKFVADKKLSGDRTEDVTILESGKLYVADFGNGKWILIDFDTQEALQKAVDKEEKPLYTSQADVLADARNAAITLRATPVDRPEDIEIHPLDG
;
A
#
# COMPACT_ATOMS: atom_id res chain seq x y z
N ALA A 1 -6.37 5.64 -6.63
CA ALA A 1 -6.51 5.04 -7.98
C ALA A 1 -7.80 4.24 -8.01
N ASP A 2 -8.49 4.25 -9.15
CA ASP A 2 -9.66 3.40 -9.34
C ASP A 2 -9.21 1.94 -9.48
N ILE A 3 -9.96 1.04 -8.85
CA ILE A 3 -9.73 -0.40 -8.94
C ILE A 3 -10.68 -0.96 -10.01
N ASP A 4 -10.10 -1.54 -11.06
CA ASP A 4 -10.85 -2.11 -12.20
C ASP A 4 -11.96 -1.19 -12.75
N GLY A 5 -11.65 0.13 -12.83
CA GLY A 5 -12.50 1.14 -13.41
C GLY A 5 -13.55 1.74 -12.49
N GLY A 6 -13.47 1.48 -11.18
CA GLY A 6 -14.40 2.04 -10.19
C GLY A 6 -13.73 2.45 -8.88
N PRO A 7 -14.41 3.28 -8.09
CA PRO A 7 -13.92 3.73 -6.79
C PRO A 7 -14.16 2.71 -5.66
N GLU A 8 -14.88 1.62 -5.95
CA GLU A 8 -15.30 0.63 -4.95
C GLU A 8 -14.46 -0.64 -5.04
N ALA A 9 -13.99 -1.11 -3.88
CA ALA A 9 -13.37 -2.41 -3.73
C ALA A 9 -14.33 -3.37 -3.01
N ILE A 10 -14.19 -4.67 -3.27
CA ILE A 10 -15.08 -5.67 -2.68
C ILE A 10 -14.40 -6.33 -1.49
N GLY A 11 -14.99 -6.11 -0.31
CA GLY A 11 -14.58 -6.75 0.92
C GLY A 11 -13.10 -6.59 1.25
N THR A 12 -12.58 -7.49 2.08
CA THR A 12 -11.17 -7.57 2.48
C THR A 12 -10.74 -9.03 2.59
N LEU A 13 -9.47 -9.31 2.33
CA LEU A 13 -8.96 -10.68 2.23
C LEU A 13 -7.57 -10.81 2.82
N ALA A 14 -7.34 -11.94 3.53
CA ALA A 14 -6.04 -12.28 4.10
C ALA A 14 -5.47 -11.19 5.01
N ASN A 15 -6.33 -10.61 5.83
CA ASN A 15 -5.93 -9.62 6.82
C ASN A 15 -4.97 -10.24 7.82
N CYS A 16 -3.78 -9.68 7.93
CA CYS A 16 -2.76 -10.08 8.89
C CYS A 16 -2.72 -9.06 10.04
N SER A 17 -1.60 -8.43 10.24
CA SER A 17 -1.44 -7.38 11.23
C SER A 17 -2.00 -6.04 10.71
N GLY A 18 -1.59 -4.93 11.26
CA GLY A 18 -2.08 -3.62 10.87
C GLY A 18 -1.41 -2.51 11.65
N GLY A 19 -2.18 -1.51 11.99
CA GLY A 19 -1.71 -0.35 12.76
C GLY A 19 -2.86 0.49 13.26
N SER A 20 -2.52 1.64 13.81
CA SER A 20 -3.48 2.65 14.23
C SER A 20 -3.08 4.02 13.72
N THR A 21 -4.07 4.87 13.48
CA THR A 21 -3.83 6.23 13.04
C THR A 21 -3.86 7.20 14.21
N PRO A 22 -3.20 8.37 14.11
CA PRO A 22 -3.26 9.41 15.12
C PRO A 22 -4.67 9.96 15.36
N TRP A 23 -5.59 9.81 14.41
CA TRP A 23 -7.00 10.22 14.52
C TRP A 23 -7.94 9.11 15.02
N GLY A 24 -7.36 7.95 15.43
CA GLY A 24 -8.09 6.90 16.15
C GLY A 24 -8.80 5.86 15.28
N THR A 25 -8.49 5.77 14.00
CA THR A 25 -8.93 4.65 13.17
C THR A 25 -7.98 3.46 13.25
N ALA A 26 -8.47 2.27 12.96
CA ALA A 26 -7.69 1.05 12.87
C ALA A 26 -7.31 0.76 11.42
N LEU A 27 -6.09 0.29 11.21
CA LEU A 27 -5.59 -0.18 9.92
C LEU A 27 -5.45 -1.69 9.96
N SER A 28 -5.84 -2.36 8.89
CA SER A 28 -5.69 -3.80 8.69
C SER A 28 -5.01 -4.04 7.34
N CYS A 29 -4.07 -4.96 7.31
CA CYS A 29 -3.17 -5.17 6.17
C CYS A 29 -3.50 -6.47 5.45
N GLU A 30 -3.74 -6.40 4.14
CA GLU A 30 -4.00 -7.56 3.29
C GLU A 30 -2.67 -8.14 2.80
N GLU A 31 -2.26 -9.27 3.35
CA GLU A 31 -0.93 -9.85 3.13
C GLU A 31 -0.94 -10.94 2.05
N ASN A 32 -1.38 -12.15 2.38
CA ASN A 32 -1.29 -13.33 1.51
C ASN A 32 -2.45 -13.47 0.52
N PHE A 33 -3.02 -12.35 0.08
CA PHE A 33 -4.21 -12.30 -0.77
C PHE A 33 -4.10 -13.12 -2.07
N GLN A 34 -2.88 -13.23 -2.66
CA GLN A 34 -2.69 -13.99 -3.90
C GLN A 34 -2.95 -15.48 -3.71
N ASP A 35 -2.59 -16.01 -2.53
CA ASP A 35 -2.71 -17.43 -2.22
C ASP A 35 -4.17 -17.81 -1.99
N TYR A 36 -4.94 -16.92 -1.38
CA TYR A 36 -6.37 -17.11 -1.10
C TYR A 36 -7.26 -16.80 -2.30
N ALA A 37 -6.94 -15.79 -3.10
CA ALA A 37 -7.73 -15.44 -4.28
C ALA A 37 -7.80 -16.57 -5.35
N VAL A 38 -6.87 -17.53 -5.30
CA VAL A 38 -6.85 -18.71 -6.17
C VAL A 38 -7.54 -19.93 -5.52
N ALA A 39 -7.61 -19.95 -4.17
CA ALA A 39 -8.02 -21.12 -3.41
C ALA A 39 -9.46 -21.06 -2.87
N LEU A 40 -10.13 -19.90 -2.95
CA LEU A 40 -11.49 -19.76 -2.44
C LEU A 40 -12.49 -20.47 -3.37
N PRO A 41 -13.22 -21.47 -2.89
CA PRO A 41 -14.19 -22.16 -3.68
C PRO A 41 -15.41 -21.28 -3.97
N ASP A 42 -16.08 -21.53 -5.10
CA ASP A 42 -17.26 -20.82 -5.64
C ASP A 42 -18.42 -20.57 -4.65
N GLY A 43 -18.40 -21.21 -3.47
CA GLY A 43 -19.46 -21.11 -2.46
C GLY A 43 -19.44 -19.84 -1.59
N TYR A 44 -18.40 -18.99 -1.68
CA TYR A 44 -18.28 -17.77 -0.87
C TYR A 44 -18.74 -16.50 -1.58
N GLY A 45 -19.38 -16.62 -2.74
CA GLY A 45 -19.82 -15.48 -3.53
C GLY A 45 -18.69 -14.73 -4.22
N TRP A 46 -17.54 -15.36 -4.32
CA TRP A 46 -16.33 -14.82 -4.94
C TRP A 46 -16.21 -15.33 -6.36
N ASP A 47 -16.48 -14.47 -7.29
CA ASP A 47 -16.15 -14.72 -8.69
C ASP A 47 -14.82 -14.04 -8.99
N ALA A 48 -13.76 -14.84 -9.09
CA ALA A 48 -12.41 -14.35 -9.38
C ALA A 48 -12.31 -13.68 -10.77
N GLU A 49 -13.24 -13.95 -11.67
CA GLU A 49 -13.32 -13.30 -12.98
C GLU A 49 -14.01 -11.92 -12.88
N ILE A 50 -15.03 -11.80 -12.00
CA ILE A 50 -15.77 -10.55 -11.81
C ILE A 50 -15.02 -9.60 -10.89
N TYR A 51 -14.40 -10.13 -9.82
CA TYR A 51 -13.82 -9.31 -8.75
C TYR A 51 -12.31 -9.16 -8.87
N GLY A 52 -11.72 -9.35 -9.97
CA GLY A 52 -10.30 -9.17 -10.32
C GLY A 52 -9.29 -9.12 -9.16
N LYS A 53 -8.13 -9.63 -9.33
CA LYS A 53 -7.10 -9.72 -8.28
C LYS A 53 -6.70 -8.36 -7.67
N LYS A 54 -7.05 -7.24 -8.33
CA LYS A 54 -6.69 -5.88 -7.92
C LYS A 54 -7.52 -5.35 -6.74
N HIS A 55 -8.62 -5.99 -6.37
CA HIS A 55 -9.41 -5.60 -5.20
C HIS A 55 -8.68 -5.83 -3.86
N TYR A 56 -7.63 -6.66 -3.84
CA TYR A 56 -6.93 -7.10 -2.64
C TYR A 56 -5.43 -6.81 -2.67
N GLY A 57 -4.82 -6.77 -1.48
CA GLY A 57 -3.41 -6.45 -1.29
C GLY A 57 -3.18 -4.99 -0.92
N TRP A 58 -4.11 -4.41 -0.19
CA TRP A 58 -4.09 -3.01 0.25
C TRP A 58 -4.10 -2.88 1.76
N VAL A 59 -3.77 -1.69 2.25
CA VAL A 59 -4.06 -1.29 3.64
C VAL A 59 -5.53 -0.85 3.71
N VAL A 60 -6.27 -1.43 4.65
CA VAL A 60 -7.70 -1.17 4.87
C VAL A 60 -7.88 -0.37 6.14
N GLU A 61 -8.53 0.78 6.08
CA GLU A 61 -8.86 1.60 7.23
C GLU A 61 -10.31 1.37 7.67
N VAL A 62 -10.50 1.16 8.96
CA VAL A 62 -11.81 0.97 9.59
C VAL A 62 -11.96 1.98 10.72
N ASP A 63 -13.12 2.62 10.83
CA ASP A 63 -13.45 3.46 11.96
C ASP A 63 -14.14 2.62 13.07
N PRO A 64 -13.45 2.34 14.19
CA PRO A 64 -14.02 1.54 15.27
C PRO A 64 -15.10 2.27 16.07
N PHE A 65 -15.25 3.58 15.88
CA PHE A 65 -16.21 4.42 16.61
C PHE A 65 -17.45 4.76 15.78
N ASP A 66 -17.47 4.42 14.50
CA ASP A 66 -18.62 4.62 13.61
C ASP A 66 -18.92 3.33 12.83
N ALA A 67 -19.90 2.58 13.32
CA ALA A 67 -20.35 1.34 12.67
C ALA A 67 -21.00 1.56 11.29
N THR A 68 -21.27 2.80 10.90
CA THR A 68 -21.88 3.16 9.60
C THR A 68 -20.83 3.62 8.60
N ALA A 69 -19.59 3.86 9.04
CA ALA A 69 -18.51 4.27 8.17
C ALA A 69 -18.13 3.13 7.21
N THR A 70 -18.03 3.46 5.92
CA THR A 70 -17.55 2.51 4.92
C THR A 70 -16.02 2.35 5.07
N PRO A 71 -15.51 1.11 5.22
CA PRO A 71 -14.07 0.85 5.22
C PRO A 71 -13.40 1.37 3.93
N ARG A 72 -12.17 1.84 4.03
CA ARG A 72 -11.44 2.44 2.91
C ARG A 72 -10.16 1.66 2.63
N LYS A 73 -9.85 1.45 1.34
CA LYS A 73 -8.57 0.89 0.88
C LYS A 73 -7.67 2.01 0.38
N HIS A 74 -6.47 2.10 0.96
CA HIS A 74 -5.51 3.17 0.67
C HIS A 74 -4.61 2.81 -0.52
N THR A 75 -5.11 3.02 -1.74
CA THR A 75 -4.40 2.67 -2.98
C THR A 75 -3.12 3.47 -3.21
N ALA A 76 -3.02 4.67 -2.62
CA ALA A 76 -1.80 5.48 -2.67
C ALA A 76 -0.60 4.85 -1.94
N MET A 77 -0.83 3.90 -1.03
CA MET A 77 0.21 3.16 -0.32
C MET A 77 0.81 2.00 -1.13
N GLY A 78 0.31 1.75 -2.36
CA GLY A 78 0.77 0.65 -3.22
C GLY A 78 0.15 -0.69 -2.84
N ARG A 79 0.21 -1.63 -3.78
CA ARG A 79 -0.32 -2.99 -3.67
C ARG A 79 0.82 -3.99 -3.58
N PHE A 80 0.94 -4.66 -2.45
CA PHE A 80 1.89 -5.73 -2.16
C PHE A 80 1.39 -6.54 -0.95
N ARG A 81 2.18 -7.48 -0.42
CA ARG A 81 1.84 -8.27 0.77
C ARG A 81 2.08 -7.43 2.02
N HIS A 82 1.11 -6.61 2.38
CA HIS A 82 1.18 -5.81 3.60
C HIS A 82 0.98 -6.71 4.83
N GLU A 83 2.00 -6.83 5.68
CA GLU A 83 1.80 -7.47 6.97
C GLU A 83 1.34 -6.46 8.01
N ASN A 84 2.12 -5.39 8.25
CA ASN A 84 1.72 -4.28 9.10
C ASN A 84 1.88 -2.92 8.42
N VAL A 85 1.46 -1.88 9.12
CA VAL A 85 1.70 -0.49 8.77
C VAL A 85 1.99 0.33 10.02
N ALA A 86 3.21 0.85 10.13
CA ALA A 86 3.64 1.70 11.23
C ALA A 86 3.48 3.18 10.84
N ILE A 87 2.64 3.91 11.57
CA ILE A 87 2.39 5.34 11.33
C ILE A 87 3.28 6.19 12.23
N ALA A 88 4.02 7.12 11.64
CA ALA A 88 4.78 8.15 12.32
C ALA A 88 4.25 9.54 11.97
N VAL A 89 4.40 10.47 12.90
CA VAL A 89 4.11 11.89 12.67
C VAL A 89 5.39 12.68 12.94
N SER A 90 5.88 13.36 11.92
CA SER A 90 7.09 14.18 12.06
C SER A 90 6.82 15.48 12.83
N ALA A 91 7.89 16.18 13.22
CA ALA A 91 7.80 17.42 13.98
C ALA A 91 7.02 18.55 13.28
N ASP A 92 6.87 18.47 11.96
CA ASP A 92 6.08 19.41 11.15
C ASP A 92 4.66 18.90 10.82
N ASN A 93 4.19 17.90 11.54
CA ASN A 93 2.89 17.23 11.38
C ASN A 93 2.71 16.45 10.06
N THR A 94 3.78 16.13 9.35
CA THR A 94 3.68 15.23 8.19
C THR A 94 3.45 13.81 8.66
N VAL A 95 2.42 13.15 8.12
CA VAL A 95 2.13 11.74 8.40
C VAL A 95 2.90 10.85 7.45
N VAL A 96 3.59 9.87 8.00
CA VAL A 96 4.41 8.91 7.26
C VAL A 96 3.98 7.51 7.67
N ALA A 97 3.87 6.59 6.70
CA ALA A 97 3.64 5.17 6.95
C ALA A 97 4.84 4.35 6.46
N TYR A 98 5.30 3.41 7.27
CA TYR A 98 6.32 2.42 6.90
C TYR A 98 5.68 1.05 6.81
N MET A 99 6.06 0.27 5.79
CA MET A 99 5.45 -1.02 5.46
C MET A 99 6.49 -1.97 4.88
N GLY A 100 6.34 -3.26 5.16
CA GLY A 100 7.10 -4.34 4.52
C GLY A 100 6.24 -5.11 3.52
N ASP A 101 6.86 -5.63 2.46
CA ASP A 101 6.25 -6.61 1.56
C ASP A 101 6.74 -8.02 1.98
N ASP A 102 5.97 -8.74 2.79
CA ASP A 102 6.36 -10.04 3.34
C ASP A 102 6.50 -11.12 2.26
N ARG A 103 7.62 -11.06 1.59
CA ARG A 103 8.12 -12.05 0.62
C ARG A 103 9.63 -12.10 0.64
N ALA A 104 10.18 -13.26 0.31
CA ALA A 104 11.60 -13.38 0.01
C ALA A 104 12.00 -12.42 -1.12
N ASP A 105 13.16 -11.79 -1.00
CA ASP A 105 13.70 -10.82 -1.95
C ASP A 105 12.72 -9.68 -2.27
N SER A 106 12.09 -9.13 -1.24
CA SER A 106 11.16 -8.02 -1.38
C SER A 106 11.64 -6.74 -0.67
N CYS A 107 10.81 -5.73 -0.57
CA CYS A 107 11.27 -4.38 -0.24
C CYS A 107 10.54 -3.78 0.96
N VAL A 108 11.18 -2.77 1.56
CA VAL A 108 10.59 -1.90 2.57
C VAL A 108 10.12 -0.62 1.90
N TYR A 109 8.91 -0.18 2.23
CA TYR A 109 8.26 0.98 1.64
C TYR A 109 8.01 2.07 2.66
N LYS A 110 7.94 3.31 2.17
CA LYS A 110 7.55 4.48 2.93
C LYS A 110 6.52 5.28 2.13
N PHE A 111 5.36 5.51 2.72
CA PHE A 111 4.38 6.45 2.22
C PHE A 111 4.51 7.78 2.97
N VAL A 112 4.42 8.90 2.27
CA VAL A 112 4.41 10.25 2.84
C VAL A 112 3.14 10.94 2.38
N ALA A 113 2.28 11.29 3.31
CA ALA A 113 1.01 11.93 3.02
C ALA A 113 1.20 13.37 2.49
N ASP A 114 0.34 13.79 1.57
CA ASP A 114 0.32 15.17 1.06
C ASP A 114 -0.25 16.15 2.08
N LYS A 115 -1.23 15.69 2.88
CA LYS A 115 -1.86 16.48 3.94
C LYS A 115 -1.12 16.30 5.26
N LYS A 116 -1.09 17.33 6.06
CA LYS A 116 -0.54 17.30 7.43
C LYS A 116 -1.64 17.02 8.45
N LEU A 117 -1.26 16.42 9.58
CA LEU A 117 -2.13 16.23 10.72
C LEU A 117 -2.58 17.60 11.25
N SER A 118 -3.88 17.83 11.25
CA SER A 118 -4.49 19.08 11.71
C SER A 118 -4.92 19.04 13.19
N GLY A 119 -5.23 17.84 13.68
CA GLY A 119 -5.87 17.60 14.96
C GLY A 119 -7.42 17.65 14.90
N ASP A 120 -7.98 17.96 13.74
CA ASP A 120 -9.42 17.79 13.48
C ASP A 120 -9.66 16.43 12.83
N ARG A 121 -10.29 15.53 13.57
CA ARG A 121 -10.55 14.16 13.11
C ARG A 121 -11.32 14.10 11.79
N THR A 122 -12.22 15.05 11.55
CA THR A 122 -13.05 15.07 10.32
C THR A 122 -12.23 15.39 9.07
N GLU A 123 -11.13 16.12 9.23
CA GLU A 123 -10.17 16.39 8.16
C GLU A 123 -9.11 15.29 8.09
N ASP A 124 -8.62 14.85 9.25
CA ASP A 124 -7.50 13.93 9.37
C ASP A 124 -7.82 12.53 8.83
N VAL A 125 -9.07 12.08 8.88
CA VAL A 125 -9.52 10.78 8.31
C VAL A 125 -9.27 10.65 6.80
N THR A 126 -8.94 11.72 6.09
CA THR A 126 -8.63 11.70 4.65
C THR A 126 -7.13 11.77 4.35
N ILE A 127 -6.26 11.81 5.36
CA ILE A 127 -4.82 12.01 5.19
C ILE A 127 -4.18 10.90 4.34
N LEU A 128 -4.58 9.65 4.54
CA LEU A 128 -4.00 8.51 3.83
C LEU A 128 -4.51 8.32 2.39
N GLU A 129 -5.46 9.13 1.94
CA GLU A 129 -6.01 9.05 0.58
C GLU A 129 -5.06 9.57 -0.49
N SER A 130 -4.11 10.45 -0.14
CA SER A 130 -3.19 11.10 -1.08
C SER A 130 -1.80 11.24 -0.49
N GLY A 131 -0.80 10.92 -1.30
CA GLY A 131 0.60 10.98 -0.90
C GLY A 131 1.53 10.35 -1.92
N LYS A 132 2.79 10.21 -1.52
CA LYS A 132 3.87 9.66 -2.34
C LYS A 132 4.41 8.38 -1.73
N LEU A 133 4.53 7.35 -2.56
CA LEU A 133 5.13 6.07 -2.18
C LEU A 133 6.61 6.05 -2.56
N TYR A 134 7.42 5.58 -1.64
CA TYR A 134 8.86 5.39 -1.81
C TYR A 134 9.25 3.96 -1.46
N VAL A 135 10.35 3.49 -2.02
CA VAL A 135 10.98 2.22 -1.67
C VAL A 135 12.41 2.44 -1.20
N ALA A 136 12.87 1.62 -0.25
CA ALA A 136 14.19 1.75 0.34
C ALA A 136 15.31 1.33 -0.61
N ASP A 137 16.35 2.14 -0.68
CA ASP A 137 17.67 1.83 -1.24
C ASP A 137 18.69 1.86 -0.10
N PHE A 138 18.80 0.75 0.64
CA PHE A 138 19.70 0.64 1.79
C PHE A 138 21.17 0.76 1.41
N GLY A 139 21.52 0.31 0.19
CA GLY A 139 22.91 0.40 -0.29
C GLY A 139 23.41 1.84 -0.43
N ASN A 140 22.51 2.77 -0.74
CA ASN A 140 22.82 4.19 -0.91
C ASN A 140 22.24 5.07 0.21
N GLY A 141 21.56 4.49 1.20
CA GLY A 141 20.97 5.20 2.34
C GLY A 141 19.89 6.19 1.92
N LYS A 142 19.05 5.85 0.95
CA LYS A 142 18.02 6.77 0.42
C LYS A 142 16.69 6.07 0.16
N TRP A 143 15.64 6.88 -0.07
CA TRP A 143 14.33 6.46 -0.53
C TRP A 143 14.17 6.82 -2.01
N ILE A 144 13.78 5.85 -2.83
CA ILE A 144 13.47 6.04 -4.25
C ILE A 144 11.97 6.30 -4.38
N LEU A 145 11.59 7.41 -4.99
CA LEU A 145 10.19 7.72 -5.27
C LEU A 145 9.63 6.77 -6.33
N ILE A 146 8.50 6.15 -6.05
CA ILE A 146 7.75 5.29 -6.99
C ILE A 146 6.70 6.17 -7.69
N ASP A 147 7.08 6.74 -8.83
CA ASP A 147 6.27 7.72 -9.54
C ASP A 147 6.45 7.55 -11.05
N PHE A 148 5.34 7.33 -11.76
CA PHE A 148 5.35 7.06 -13.19
C PHE A 148 5.89 8.24 -14.00
N ASP A 149 5.50 9.46 -13.63
CA ASP A 149 5.79 10.66 -14.45
C ASP A 149 7.27 11.07 -14.37
N THR A 150 7.94 10.75 -13.28
CA THR A 150 9.34 11.16 -13.03
C THR A 150 10.36 10.04 -13.20
N GLN A 151 9.93 8.77 -13.24
CA GLN A 151 10.81 7.61 -13.32
C GLN A 151 10.83 7.00 -14.74
N GLU A 152 11.84 7.37 -15.51
CA GLU A 152 12.04 6.86 -16.88
C GLU A 152 12.09 5.33 -16.94
N ALA A 153 12.64 4.68 -15.90
CA ALA A 153 12.70 3.22 -15.82
C ALA A 153 11.30 2.58 -15.80
N LEU A 154 10.33 3.20 -15.12
CA LEU A 154 8.94 2.73 -15.10
C LEU A 154 8.25 2.96 -16.44
N GLN A 155 8.48 4.11 -17.07
CA GLN A 155 7.90 4.45 -18.38
C GLN A 155 8.40 3.53 -19.51
N LYS A 156 9.62 3.00 -19.38
CA LYS A 156 10.24 2.12 -20.35
C LYS A 156 10.12 0.63 -20.02
N ALA A 157 9.52 0.30 -18.89
CA ALA A 157 9.34 -1.09 -18.48
C ALA A 157 8.37 -1.81 -19.42
N VAL A 158 8.76 -2.97 -19.91
CA VAL A 158 7.98 -3.81 -20.82
C VAL A 158 7.87 -5.24 -20.30
N ASP A 159 6.84 -5.94 -20.72
CA ASP A 159 6.67 -7.36 -20.49
C ASP A 159 7.50 -8.21 -21.49
N LYS A 160 7.33 -9.54 -21.44
CA LYS A 160 8.01 -10.50 -22.34
C LYS A 160 7.60 -10.36 -23.81
N GLU A 161 6.49 -9.67 -24.09
CA GLU A 161 5.93 -9.42 -25.42
C GLU A 161 6.25 -7.98 -25.89
N GLU A 162 7.16 -7.28 -25.17
CA GLU A 162 7.55 -5.89 -25.42
C GLU A 162 6.41 -4.86 -25.28
N LYS A 163 5.35 -5.21 -24.54
CA LYS A 163 4.26 -4.29 -24.22
C LYS A 163 4.60 -3.50 -22.96
N PRO A 164 4.22 -2.20 -22.87
CA PRO A 164 4.41 -1.41 -21.67
C PRO A 164 3.77 -2.10 -20.44
N LEU A 165 4.55 -2.24 -19.37
CA LEU A 165 4.03 -2.75 -18.08
C LEU A 165 3.14 -1.72 -17.39
N TYR A 166 3.48 -0.45 -17.53
CA TYR A 166 2.79 0.67 -16.88
C TYR A 166 2.44 1.74 -17.91
N THR A 167 1.24 2.30 -17.81
CA THR A 167 0.76 3.42 -18.61
C THR A 167 0.33 4.61 -17.74
N SER A 168 0.28 4.40 -16.43
CA SER A 168 -0.18 5.37 -15.45
C SER A 168 0.41 5.12 -14.07
N GLN A 169 0.30 6.10 -13.17
CA GLN A 169 0.62 5.93 -11.76
C GLN A 169 -0.27 4.86 -11.09
N ALA A 170 -1.51 4.71 -11.56
CA ALA A 170 -2.41 3.69 -11.04
C ALA A 170 -1.89 2.26 -11.33
N ASP A 171 -1.36 2.02 -12.52
CA ASP A 171 -0.74 0.73 -12.87
C ASP A 171 0.47 0.45 -11.99
N VAL A 172 1.33 1.46 -11.78
CA VAL A 172 2.53 1.36 -10.94
C VAL A 172 2.16 1.02 -9.49
N LEU A 173 1.16 1.71 -8.92
CA LEU A 173 0.70 1.44 -7.55
C LEU A 173 0.02 0.07 -7.42
N ALA A 174 -0.71 -0.38 -8.44
CA ALA A 174 -1.33 -1.70 -8.46
C ALA A 174 -0.31 -2.86 -8.58
N ASP A 175 0.92 -2.55 -8.99
CA ASP A 175 2.05 -3.50 -9.13
C ASP A 175 3.32 -2.96 -8.46
N ALA A 176 3.17 -2.36 -7.27
CA ALA A 176 4.24 -1.62 -6.58
C ALA A 176 5.48 -2.48 -6.32
N ARG A 177 5.33 -3.80 -6.11
CA ARG A 177 6.46 -4.72 -5.96
C ARG A 177 7.34 -4.78 -7.21
N ASN A 178 6.77 -5.02 -8.39
CA ASN A 178 7.55 -5.06 -9.63
C ASN A 178 8.09 -3.68 -10.01
N ALA A 179 7.35 -2.62 -9.67
CA ALA A 179 7.86 -1.25 -9.81
C ALA A 179 9.11 -1.02 -8.96
N ALA A 180 9.13 -1.47 -7.70
CA ALA A 180 10.29 -1.39 -6.82
C ALA A 180 11.50 -2.16 -7.39
N ILE A 181 11.28 -3.37 -7.92
CA ILE A 181 12.31 -4.17 -8.58
C ILE A 181 12.86 -3.44 -9.82
N THR A 182 11.99 -2.87 -10.65
CA THR A 182 12.34 -2.08 -11.84
C THR A 182 13.22 -0.87 -11.48
N LEU A 183 12.93 -0.24 -10.33
CA LEU A 183 13.70 0.88 -9.79
C LEU A 183 14.99 0.46 -9.07
N ARG A 184 15.27 -0.86 -9.01
CA ARG A 184 16.47 -1.43 -8.35
C ARG A 184 16.54 -1.09 -6.87
N ALA A 185 15.39 -1.12 -6.18
CA ALA A 185 15.35 -1.03 -4.74
C ALA A 185 16.14 -2.18 -4.09
N THR A 186 16.61 -1.98 -2.87
CA THR A 186 17.36 -3.03 -2.16
C THR A 186 16.42 -4.13 -1.69
N PRO A 187 16.57 -5.37 -2.17
CA PRO A 187 15.78 -6.49 -1.67
C PRO A 187 16.24 -6.88 -0.27
N VAL A 188 15.29 -7.26 0.56
CA VAL A 188 15.50 -7.86 1.88
C VAL A 188 14.67 -9.12 1.99
N ASP A 189 15.01 -9.99 2.94
CA ASP A 189 14.33 -11.26 3.11
C ASP A 189 13.16 -11.11 4.07
N ARG A 190 11.94 -11.19 3.53
CA ARG A 190 10.69 -11.16 4.27
C ARG A 190 10.58 -9.98 5.26
N PRO A 191 10.51 -8.74 4.78
CA PRO A 191 10.28 -7.58 5.65
C PRO A 191 8.83 -7.62 6.15
N GLU A 192 8.68 -8.00 7.40
CA GLU A 192 7.40 -8.19 8.08
C GLU A 192 7.02 -6.92 8.87
N ASP A 193 6.93 -7.05 10.19
CA ASP A 193 6.55 -5.95 11.07
C ASP A 193 7.62 -4.85 11.13
N ILE A 194 7.16 -3.63 11.04
CA ILE A 194 7.97 -2.43 11.23
C ILE A 194 7.40 -1.67 12.43
N GLU A 195 8.28 -1.27 13.35
CA GLU A 195 7.90 -0.52 14.53
C GLU A 195 8.62 0.83 14.57
N ILE A 196 7.92 1.85 15.06
CA ILE A 196 8.49 3.18 15.29
C ILE A 196 9.03 3.23 16.73
N HIS A 197 10.30 3.61 16.89
CA HIS A 197 10.88 3.74 18.21
C HIS A 197 10.15 4.84 19.01
N PRO A 198 9.64 4.56 20.22
CA PRO A 198 8.71 5.47 20.90
C PRO A 198 9.34 6.77 21.39
N LEU A 199 10.67 6.85 21.47
CA LEU A 199 11.38 8.04 21.96
C LEU A 199 12.00 8.88 20.83
N ASP A 200 12.39 8.26 19.73
CA ASP A 200 13.17 8.90 18.67
C ASP A 200 12.39 9.04 17.36
N GLY A 201 11.22 8.39 17.24
CA GLY A 201 10.36 8.44 16.05
C GLY A 201 10.82 7.56 14.92
#